data_420235e35a54a410475c93e4f6504257
#
_entry.id   420235e35a54a410475c93e4f6504257
#
_cell.length_a   1.000
_cell.length_b   1.000
_cell.length_c   1.000
_cell.angle_alpha   90.00
_cell.angle_beta   90.00
_cell.angle_gamma   90.00
#
_symmetry.space_group_name_H-M   'P 1'
#
loop_
_entity.id
_entity.type
_entity.pdbx_description
1 polymer ?
#
loop_
_entity_poly.entity_id
_entity_poly.type
_entity_poly.pdbx_seq_one_letter_code
_entity_poly.pdbx_strand_id
1 'polypeptide(L)'
;MTAEPFAFTISRSFNAPRELVFKVFSQPGHLARWWGPAGWEWVRGDMDFRPGGQLHYCLRMPGGPEMWGKFLYREIEAPKRIVFINGFSNAAGELTRHPLAPLWPLEVMNVMTLEEQEGQTLLTLRGEPHNAS
;
A
#
# COMPACT_ATOMS: atom_id res chain seq x y z
N MET A 1 11.04 -17.87 19.15
CA MET A 1 10.59 -16.60 18.63
C MET A 1 9.20 -16.73 18.02
N THR A 2 8.36 -15.85 18.35
CA THR A 2 7.01 -15.85 17.85
C THR A 2 6.92 -15.10 16.53
N ALA A 3 6.15 -15.63 15.60
CA ALA A 3 5.87 -14.92 14.36
C ALA A 3 4.99 -13.70 14.66
N GLU A 4 5.21 -12.64 13.93
CA GLU A 4 4.36 -11.46 14.04
C GLU A 4 2.96 -11.82 13.56
N PRO A 5 1.90 -11.56 14.35
CA PRO A 5 0.56 -12.00 14.00
C PRO A 5 0.01 -11.39 12.71
N PHE A 6 0.54 -10.24 12.29
CA PHE A 6 0.07 -9.57 11.07
C PHE A 6 1.13 -9.51 9.97
N ALA A 7 2.22 -10.27 10.13
CA ALA A 7 3.22 -10.34 9.07
C ALA A 7 2.67 -11.16 7.90
N PHE A 8 2.94 -10.70 6.69
CA PHE A 8 2.47 -11.39 5.50
C PHE A 8 3.45 -11.21 4.34
N THR A 9 3.33 -12.11 3.36
CA THR A 9 4.06 -12.01 2.11
C THR A 9 3.09 -12.33 0.97
N ILE A 10 2.99 -11.43 0.00
CA ILE A 10 2.14 -11.60 -1.16
C ILE A 10 3.02 -11.49 -2.39
N SER A 11 2.85 -12.42 -3.34
CA SER A 11 3.58 -12.38 -4.61
C SER A 11 2.61 -12.43 -5.76
N ARG A 12 2.90 -11.66 -6.81
CA ARG A 12 2.12 -11.64 -8.04
C ARG A 12 3.04 -11.49 -9.23
N SER A 13 2.67 -12.18 -10.32
CA SER A 13 3.38 -12.05 -11.59
C SER A 13 2.58 -11.18 -12.54
N PHE A 14 3.28 -10.28 -13.23
CA PHE A 14 2.67 -9.42 -14.24
C PHE A 14 3.34 -9.67 -15.58
N ASN A 15 2.56 -9.76 -16.64
CA ASN A 15 3.09 -9.93 -18.00
C ASN A 15 3.41 -8.56 -18.56
N ALA A 16 4.38 -7.88 -17.93
CA ALA A 16 4.78 -6.53 -18.28
C ALA A 16 6.18 -6.26 -17.73
N PRO A 17 6.93 -5.35 -18.35
CA PRO A 17 8.24 -4.98 -17.84
C PRO A 17 8.13 -4.24 -16.51
N ARG A 18 9.19 -4.33 -15.74
CA ARG A 18 9.25 -3.77 -14.38
C ARG A 18 8.94 -2.29 -14.32
N GLU A 19 9.42 -1.54 -15.30
CA GLU A 19 9.18 -0.09 -15.35
C GLU A 19 7.70 0.23 -15.44
N LEU A 20 6.95 -0.56 -16.18
CA LEU A 20 5.52 -0.36 -16.35
C LEU A 20 4.76 -0.70 -15.07
N VAL A 21 5.15 -1.79 -14.40
CA VAL A 21 4.54 -2.18 -13.13
C VAL A 21 4.84 -1.11 -12.06
N PHE A 22 6.09 -0.64 -12.01
CA PHE A 22 6.46 0.40 -11.06
C PHE A 22 5.62 1.67 -11.26
N LYS A 23 5.34 2.01 -12.50
CA LYS A 23 4.55 3.19 -12.83
C LYS A 23 3.16 3.16 -12.21
N VAL A 24 2.57 1.97 -12.09
CA VAL A 24 1.26 1.81 -11.46
C VAL A 24 1.28 2.31 -10.02
N PHE A 25 2.36 2.05 -9.30
CA PHE A 25 2.48 2.46 -7.90
C PHE A 25 2.91 3.91 -7.73
N SER A 26 3.44 4.53 -8.78
CA SER A 26 3.94 5.90 -8.68
C SER A 26 2.91 6.95 -9.11
N GLN A 27 1.74 6.52 -9.56
CA GLN A 27 0.70 7.44 -10.03
C GLN A 27 -0.65 7.06 -9.41
N PRO A 28 -1.34 8.00 -8.76
CA PRO A 28 -2.59 7.69 -8.08
C PRO A 28 -3.68 7.17 -9.00
N GLY A 29 -3.73 7.66 -10.25
CA GLY A 29 -4.72 7.21 -11.20
C GLY A 29 -4.58 5.75 -11.59
N HIS A 30 -3.36 5.24 -11.64
CA HIS A 30 -3.12 3.83 -11.93
C HIS A 30 -3.30 2.98 -10.68
N LEU A 31 -2.79 3.44 -9.54
CA LEU A 31 -2.91 2.73 -8.28
C LEU A 31 -4.37 2.52 -7.89
N ALA A 32 -5.22 3.51 -8.18
CA ALA A 32 -6.63 3.45 -7.86
C ALA A 32 -7.35 2.26 -8.50
N ARG A 33 -6.79 1.70 -9.56
CA ARG A 33 -7.44 0.62 -10.30
C ARG A 33 -7.33 -0.74 -9.61
N TRP A 34 -6.40 -0.90 -8.72
CA TRP A 34 -6.20 -2.20 -8.12
C TRP A 34 -5.86 -2.20 -6.63
N TRP A 35 -5.68 -1.04 -6.03
CA TRP A 35 -5.48 -0.96 -4.59
C TRP A 35 -6.83 -0.96 -3.88
N GLY A 36 -6.93 -1.76 -2.83
CA GLY A 36 -8.14 -1.88 -2.04
C GLY A 36 -8.89 -3.16 -2.35
N PRO A 37 -9.84 -3.53 -1.48
CA PRO A 37 -10.65 -4.74 -1.71
C PRO A 37 -11.50 -4.62 -2.96
N ALA A 38 -11.81 -5.78 -3.57
CA ALA A 38 -12.65 -5.81 -4.74
C ALA A 38 -14.03 -5.21 -4.46
N GLY A 39 -14.52 -4.40 -5.38
CA GLY A 39 -15.82 -3.76 -5.25
C GLY A 39 -15.83 -2.44 -4.52
N TRP A 40 -14.70 -2.06 -3.92
CA TRP A 40 -14.59 -0.76 -3.27
C TRP A 40 -14.29 0.32 -4.30
N GLU A 41 -14.79 1.52 -4.04
CA GLU A 41 -14.60 2.65 -4.93
C GLU A 41 -13.47 3.55 -4.41
N TRP A 42 -12.57 3.94 -5.30
CA TRP A 42 -11.53 4.92 -4.99
C TRP A 42 -12.15 6.31 -5.11
N VAL A 43 -12.28 7.01 -3.99
CA VAL A 43 -12.93 8.32 -3.96
C VAL A 43 -11.94 9.43 -4.28
N ARG A 44 -10.76 9.39 -3.64
CA ARG A 44 -9.70 10.36 -3.91
C ARG A 44 -8.36 9.85 -3.42
N GLY A 45 -7.29 10.43 -3.97
CA GLY A 45 -5.94 10.15 -3.52
C GLY A 45 -5.03 11.33 -3.81
N ASP A 46 -4.33 11.78 -2.79
CA ASP A 46 -3.35 12.85 -2.91
C ASP A 46 -1.98 12.24 -2.67
N MET A 47 -1.15 12.18 -3.72
CA MET A 47 0.13 11.48 -3.67
C MET A 47 1.29 12.43 -3.84
N ASP A 48 2.26 12.31 -2.93
CA ASP A 48 3.57 12.94 -3.06
C ASP A 48 4.58 11.80 -3.08
N PHE A 49 4.89 11.30 -4.28
CA PHE A 49 5.68 10.09 -4.47
C PHE A 49 7.17 10.38 -4.42
N ARG A 50 7.70 10.45 -3.20
CA ARG A 50 9.12 10.65 -2.95
C ARG A 50 9.44 10.16 -1.53
N PRO A 51 10.70 9.84 -1.24
CA PRO A 51 11.07 9.51 0.14
C PRO A 51 10.71 10.67 1.07
N GLY A 52 10.01 10.35 2.15
CA GLY A 52 9.48 11.37 3.06
C GLY A 52 8.14 11.93 2.67
N GLY A 53 7.64 11.60 1.47
CA GLY A 53 6.31 12.02 1.04
C GLY A 53 5.24 11.04 1.49
N GLN A 54 4.01 11.28 1.08
CA GLN A 54 2.90 10.43 1.49
C GLN A 54 1.82 10.35 0.42
N LEU A 55 1.01 9.30 0.52
CA LEU A 55 -0.24 9.18 -0.21
C LEU A 55 -1.35 9.15 0.83
N HIS A 56 -2.34 10.02 0.68
CA HIS A 56 -3.54 10.04 1.53
C HIS A 56 -4.72 9.73 0.63
N TYR A 57 -5.46 8.66 0.93
CA TYR A 57 -6.52 8.18 0.03
C TYR A 57 -7.78 7.85 0.80
N CYS A 58 -8.89 7.83 0.05
CA CYS A 58 -10.21 7.48 0.58
C CYS A 58 -10.84 6.44 -0.32
N LEU A 59 -11.33 5.37 0.29
CA LEU A 59 -12.07 4.31 -0.40
C LEU A 59 -13.48 4.28 0.16
N ARG A 60 -14.45 3.93 -0.69
CA ARG A 60 -15.84 3.78 -0.26
C ARG A 60 -16.25 2.33 -0.35
N MET A 61 -16.79 1.80 0.75
CA MET A 61 -17.33 0.44 0.78
C MET A 61 -18.60 0.38 -0.07
N PRO A 62 -18.88 -0.75 -0.74
CA PRO A 62 -20.14 -0.90 -1.48
C PRO A 62 -21.33 -0.66 -0.55
N GLY A 63 -22.09 0.40 -0.86
CA GLY A 63 -23.27 0.78 -0.06
C GLY A 63 -22.97 1.19 1.37
N GLY A 64 -21.73 1.53 1.68
CA GLY A 64 -21.32 1.81 3.05
C GLY A 64 -20.47 3.04 3.22
N PRO A 65 -19.84 3.18 4.39
CA PRO A 65 -19.04 4.35 4.73
C PRO A 65 -17.72 4.43 3.97
N GLU A 66 -17.13 5.60 4.04
CA GLU A 66 -15.79 5.83 3.49
C GLU A 66 -14.74 5.43 4.50
N MET A 67 -13.62 4.93 3.99
CA MET A 67 -12.45 4.60 4.81
C MET A 67 -11.24 5.33 4.27
N TRP A 68 -10.53 5.98 5.17
CA TRP A 68 -9.32 6.71 4.82
C TRP A 68 -8.10 5.90 5.18
N GLY A 69 -7.04 6.07 4.39
CA GLY A 69 -5.78 5.42 4.67
C GLY A 69 -4.64 6.26 4.14
N LYS A 70 -3.42 5.89 4.50
CA LYS A 70 -2.26 6.57 3.95
C LYS A 70 -1.04 5.68 3.88
N PHE A 71 -0.13 6.08 2.98
CA PHE A 71 1.21 5.51 2.86
C PHE A 71 2.18 6.62 3.24
N LEU A 72 3.20 6.25 4.01
CA LEU A 72 4.33 7.12 4.29
C LEU A 72 5.53 6.51 3.58
N TYR A 73 6.01 7.15 2.53
CA TYR A 73 7.11 6.62 1.74
C TYR A 73 8.43 6.80 2.47
N ARG A 74 9.16 5.70 2.62
CA ARG A 74 10.47 5.69 3.27
C ARG A 74 11.61 5.62 2.27
N GLU A 75 11.51 4.69 1.31
CA GLU A 75 12.53 4.50 0.30
C GLU A 75 11.86 4.24 -1.04
N ILE A 76 12.43 4.79 -2.07
CA ILE A 76 11.96 4.56 -3.43
C ILE A 76 13.19 4.36 -4.31
N GLU A 77 13.34 3.15 -4.85
CA GLU A 77 14.39 2.81 -5.78
C GLU A 77 13.73 2.37 -7.08
N ALA A 78 13.52 3.30 -7.99
CA ALA A 78 12.87 3.00 -9.26
C ALA A 78 13.79 2.17 -10.15
N PRO A 79 13.30 1.16 -10.83
CA PRO A 79 11.97 0.58 -10.77
C PRO A 79 11.89 -0.69 -9.93
N LYS A 80 12.70 -0.82 -8.90
CA LYS A 80 12.96 -2.08 -8.20
C LYS A 80 12.27 -2.23 -6.85
N ARG A 81 12.10 -1.13 -6.11
CA ARG A 81 11.78 -1.26 -4.69
C ARG A 81 11.08 -0.02 -4.15
N ILE A 82 10.05 -0.23 -3.35
CA ILE A 82 9.38 0.83 -2.60
C ILE A 82 9.21 0.34 -1.17
N VAL A 83 9.63 1.15 -0.20
CA VAL A 83 9.40 0.87 1.22
C VAL A 83 8.46 1.95 1.74
N PHE A 84 7.35 1.53 2.33
CA PHE A 84 6.36 2.48 2.84
C PHE A 84 5.65 1.93 4.06
N ILE A 85 5.18 2.85 4.89
CA ILE A 85 4.32 2.52 6.03
C ILE A 85 2.89 2.78 5.60
N ASN A 86 2.02 1.81 5.83
CA ASN A 86 0.61 1.91 5.51
C ASN A 86 -0.20 1.84 6.80
N GLY A 87 -1.25 2.65 6.88
CA GLY A 87 -2.14 2.64 8.02
C GLY A 87 -3.49 3.24 7.66
N PHE A 88 -4.48 2.98 8.51
CA PHE A 88 -5.76 3.65 8.39
C PHE A 88 -5.63 5.07 8.93
N SER A 89 -6.42 5.97 8.38
CA SER A 89 -6.38 7.36 8.80
C SER A 89 -7.79 7.94 8.90
N ASN A 90 -7.87 9.17 9.42
CA ASN A 90 -9.10 9.95 9.32
C ASN A 90 -8.99 10.89 8.11
N ALA A 91 -10.02 11.68 7.88
CA ALA A 91 -10.05 12.60 6.75
C ALA A 91 -8.98 13.69 6.84
N ALA A 92 -8.49 13.96 8.04
CA ALA A 92 -7.41 14.95 8.25
C ALA A 92 -6.03 14.37 8.00
N GLY A 93 -5.92 13.05 7.77
CA GLY A 93 -4.64 12.40 7.51
C GLY A 93 -3.91 11.91 8.74
N GLU A 94 -4.58 11.87 9.89
CA GLU A 94 -3.99 11.33 11.11
C GLU A 94 -4.18 9.83 11.15
N LEU A 95 -3.14 9.09 11.54
CA LEU A 95 -3.23 7.63 11.65
C LEU A 95 -4.22 7.24 12.75
N THR A 96 -5.07 6.28 12.43
CA THR A 96 -6.09 5.78 13.36
C THR A 96 -6.14 4.27 13.30
N ARG A 97 -6.72 3.66 14.34
CA ARG A 97 -6.94 2.23 14.31
C ARG A 97 -8.19 1.92 13.49
N HIS A 98 -8.19 0.75 12.87
CA HIS A 98 -9.36 0.31 12.10
C HIS A 98 -10.53 0.13 13.08
N PRO A 99 -11.66 0.79 12.83
CA PRO A 99 -12.78 0.75 13.77
C PRO A 99 -13.39 -0.64 13.94
N LEU A 100 -13.30 -1.50 12.92
CA LEU A 100 -13.88 -2.84 12.96
C LEU A 100 -12.83 -3.92 13.26
N ALA A 101 -11.57 -3.52 13.41
CA ALA A 101 -10.49 -4.46 13.69
C ALA A 101 -9.47 -3.82 14.64
N PRO A 102 -9.86 -3.65 15.92
CA PRO A 102 -9.01 -2.93 16.88
C PRO A 102 -7.67 -3.60 17.16
N LEU A 103 -7.53 -4.89 16.83
CA LEU A 103 -6.26 -5.59 17.00
C LEU A 103 -5.34 -5.43 15.78
N TRP A 104 -5.82 -4.80 14.71
CA TRP A 104 -4.99 -4.52 13.55
C TRP A 104 -3.94 -3.47 13.94
N PRO A 105 -2.68 -3.64 13.53
CA PRO A 105 -1.64 -2.69 13.90
C PRO A 105 -1.92 -1.30 13.34
N LEU A 106 -1.53 -0.29 14.12
CA LEU A 106 -1.69 1.10 13.71
C LEU A 106 -0.91 1.37 12.43
N GLU A 107 0.28 0.78 12.30
CA GLU A 107 1.14 0.93 11.14
C GLU A 107 1.64 -0.43 10.67
N VAL A 108 1.74 -0.58 9.34
CA VAL A 108 2.34 -1.77 8.73
C VAL A 108 3.48 -1.30 7.84
N MET A 109 4.68 -1.81 8.10
CA MET A 109 5.84 -1.55 7.26
C MET A 109 5.79 -2.51 6.08
N ASN A 110 5.79 -1.96 4.87
CA ASN A 110 5.73 -2.74 3.64
C ASN A 110 7.00 -2.56 2.84
N VAL A 111 7.54 -3.67 2.36
CA VAL A 111 8.65 -3.67 1.43
C VAL A 111 8.15 -4.32 0.15
N MET A 112 8.09 -3.55 -0.92
CA MET A 112 7.69 -4.05 -2.22
C MET A 112 8.89 -4.11 -3.12
N THR A 113 9.10 -5.28 -3.74
CA THR A 113 10.19 -5.47 -4.69
C THR A 113 9.64 -5.94 -6.02
N LEU A 114 10.30 -5.52 -7.09
CA LEU A 114 9.95 -5.90 -8.45
C LEU A 114 11.15 -6.52 -9.12
N GLU A 115 11.02 -7.78 -9.51
CA GLU A 115 12.08 -8.51 -10.22
C GLU A 115 11.59 -8.83 -11.62
N GLU A 116 12.38 -8.49 -12.61
CA GLU A 116 12.02 -8.75 -14.00
C GLU A 116 12.78 -9.92 -14.57
N GLN A 117 12.06 -10.81 -15.25
CA GLN A 117 12.60 -11.96 -15.94
C GLN A 117 11.85 -12.17 -17.25
N GLU A 118 12.55 -12.11 -18.36
CA GLU A 118 11.97 -12.40 -19.67
C GLU A 118 10.72 -11.58 -20.00
N GLY A 119 10.76 -10.29 -19.67
CA GLY A 119 9.65 -9.38 -19.94
C GLY A 119 8.49 -9.47 -18.99
N GLN A 120 8.61 -10.32 -17.96
CA GLN A 120 7.60 -10.44 -16.91
C GLN A 120 8.17 -9.90 -15.61
N THR A 121 7.29 -9.42 -14.74
CA THR A 121 7.69 -8.88 -13.45
C THR A 121 7.08 -9.68 -12.33
N LEU A 122 7.92 -10.10 -11.36
CA LEU A 122 7.45 -10.67 -10.11
C LEU A 122 7.45 -9.57 -9.06
N LEU A 123 6.25 -9.27 -8.56
CA LEU A 123 6.08 -8.34 -7.46
C LEU A 123 6.00 -9.13 -6.17
N THR A 124 6.78 -8.74 -5.18
CA THR A 124 6.69 -9.32 -3.83
C THR A 124 6.44 -8.19 -2.85
N LEU A 125 5.38 -8.32 -2.06
CA LEU A 125 5.04 -7.38 -1.02
C LEU A 125 5.13 -8.08 0.32
N ARG A 126 6.00 -7.58 1.20
CA ARG A 126 6.13 -8.11 2.56
C ARG A 126 5.71 -7.03 3.53
N GLY A 127 4.80 -7.38 4.43
CA GLY A 127 4.31 -6.45 5.44
C GLY A 127 4.48 -7.02 6.84
N GLU A 128 4.79 -6.13 7.78
CA GLU A 128 4.91 -6.51 9.19
C GLU A 128 4.50 -5.32 10.05
N PRO A 129 4.00 -5.58 11.27
CA PRO A 129 3.65 -4.49 12.18
C PRO A 129 4.84 -3.59 12.45
N HIS A 130 4.58 -2.29 12.49
CA HIS A 130 5.59 -1.28 12.74
C HIS A 130 5.05 -0.37 13.85
N ASN A 131 5.79 -0.21 14.94
CA ASN A 131 5.32 0.54 16.11
C ASN A 131 3.95 0.08 16.57
N ALA A 132 3.73 -1.24 16.56
CA ALA A 132 2.47 -1.81 17.00
C ALA A 132 2.37 -1.72 18.52
N SER A 133 1.37 -1.02 19.02
CA SER A 133 1.17 -0.85 20.45
C SER A 133 -0.31 -0.83 20.78
#